data_77c933e9ada2dfb3c45afde96ac2672c
#
_entry.id   77c933e9ada2dfb3c45afde96ac2672c
#
_cell.length_a   1.000
_cell.length_b   1.000
_cell.length_c   1.000
_cell.angle_alpha   90.00
_cell.angle_beta   90.00
_cell.angle_gamma   90.00
#
_symmetry.space_group_name_H-M   'P 1'
#
loop_
_entity.id
_entity.type
_entity.pdbx_description
1 polymer ?
#
loop_
_entity_poly.entity_id
_entity_poly.type
_entity_poly.pdbx_seq_one_letter_code
_entity_poly.pdbx_strand_id
1 'polypeptide(L)'
;GGAFNYTNSINWESAARLSSNLLNETILDDVQALYRVKSIAKRADELEVINLTPQELSEKISAIGGTFNGKDFDGSFTRTITTERLAEQPQSINIVLGESYGLWPFLSEYNEPGAYLVEQGRKYAASPQAMSTQLALAQGTGTMPAINGLLTGMPDTGLYPNYEGESFKQPYGLGIGSVMKKLGYKTVFWYGGFSTWQNVKNFALSQGFDEFHDASEMPSEEGNAWGVADKDMFKAISAYMDQHRGEKILNVIMTTSNHPPYSVNVAKEGYDVNKVKGHLPDTIAENDKQLNEMGHIWYADHVMGEFIASEEKADPSALFVITGDHSERFTFAREVSPNVASTIPIIFYGRGIHKDWLAPNAFGMSIQIIPTLAELVGRPGQTYEAMVPSLFTQEEFVFNHRLYLDNSGKLMEQGTNMPQAYGDVIKNMRELAAWRIKHGDII
;
A
#
# COMPACT_ATOMS: atom_id res chain seq x y z
N GLY A 1 32.68 4.38 14.36
CA GLY A 1 31.63 5.08 13.74
C GLY A 1 31.73 5.07 12.22
N GLY A 2 31.20 4.03 11.57
CA GLY A 2 31.10 4.03 10.11
C GLY A 2 30.07 5.05 9.66
N ALA A 3 30.37 5.76 8.60
CA ALA A 3 29.42 6.66 7.96
C ALA A 3 28.30 5.82 7.35
N PHE A 4 27.11 5.91 7.92
CA PHE A 4 25.92 5.30 7.35
C PHE A 4 25.43 6.18 6.21
N ASN A 5 25.59 5.74 4.99
CA ASN A 5 24.87 6.30 3.86
C ASN A 5 23.83 5.27 3.36
N TYR A 6 22.96 5.69 2.47
CA TYR A 6 21.87 4.83 2.02
C TYR A 6 22.36 3.54 1.37
N THR A 7 23.51 3.59 0.72
CA THR A 7 24.10 2.44 0.02
C THR A 7 24.86 1.51 0.96
N ASN A 8 25.22 1.99 2.15
CA ASN A 8 25.98 1.24 3.16
C ASN A 8 25.13 0.90 4.41
N SER A 9 23.81 0.99 4.30
CA SER A 9 22.95 0.58 5.41
C SER A 9 23.11 -0.91 5.71
N ILE A 10 23.00 -1.28 6.97
CA ILE A 10 23.01 -2.68 7.39
C ILE A 10 21.84 -3.39 6.69
N ASN A 11 22.14 -4.43 5.95
CA ASN A 11 21.14 -5.29 5.32
C ASN A 11 20.91 -6.56 6.14
N TRP A 12 19.94 -7.39 5.75
CA TRP A 12 19.63 -8.63 6.43
C TRP A 12 20.78 -9.61 6.48
N GLU A 13 21.59 -9.67 5.43
CA GLU A 13 22.73 -10.58 5.36
C GLU A 13 23.81 -10.19 6.37
N SER A 14 24.03 -8.89 6.53
CA SER A 14 24.95 -8.37 7.54
C SER A 14 24.44 -8.63 8.97
N ALA A 15 23.16 -8.40 9.20
CA ALA A 15 22.52 -8.65 10.50
C ALA A 15 22.49 -10.14 10.85
N ALA A 16 22.34 -11.04 9.90
CA ALA A 16 22.30 -12.48 10.12
C ALA A 16 23.60 -13.07 10.68
N ARG A 17 24.69 -12.32 10.69
CA ARG A 17 25.95 -12.71 11.32
C ARG A 17 25.97 -12.55 12.84
N LEU A 18 24.98 -11.89 13.41
CA LEU A 18 24.83 -11.74 14.84
C LEU A 18 24.24 -13.02 15.46
N SER A 19 24.41 -13.20 16.76
CA SER A 19 24.18 -14.47 17.44
C SER A 19 22.72 -14.85 17.72
N SER A 20 21.75 -13.95 17.51
CA SER A 20 20.35 -14.19 17.78
C SER A 20 19.50 -13.51 16.72
N ASN A 21 18.62 -14.27 16.04
CA ASN A 21 17.75 -13.73 15.01
C ASN A 21 16.84 -12.63 15.56
N LEU A 22 16.24 -12.83 16.73
CA LEU A 22 15.37 -11.87 17.37
C LEU A 22 16.09 -10.57 17.69
N LEU A 23 17.30 -10.69 18.27
CA LEU A 23 18.14 -9.54 18.59
C LEU A 23 18.63 -8.82 17.34
N ASN A 24 19.03 -9.59 16.32
CA ASN A 24 19.47 -9.07 15.03
C ASN A 24 18.37 -8.25 14.34
N GLU A 25 17.16 -8.78 14.32
CA GLU A 25 15.99 -8.12 13.72
C GLU A 25 15.69 -6.80 14.44
N THR A 26 15.71 -6.81 15.78
CA THR A 26 15.49 -5.60 16.58
C THR A 26 16.55 -4.55 16.33
N ILE A 27 17.82 -4.94 16.29
CA ILE A 27 18.93 -4.02 16.00
C ILE A 27 18.81 -3.44 14.60
N LEU A 28 18.47 -4.25 13.60
CA LEU A 28 18.31 -3.79 12.22
C LEU A 28 17.17 -2.78 12.11
N ASP A 29 16.06 -3.03 12.79
CA ASP A 29 14.93 -2.11 12.79
C ASP A 29 15.28 -0.78 13.44
N ASP A 30 15.95 -0.81 14.59
CA ASP A 30 16.41 0.40 15.29
C ASP A 30 17.39 1.22 14.44
N VAL A 31 18.32 0.56 13.77
CA VAL A 31 19.28 1.22 12.90
C VAL A 31 18.60 1.82 11.67
N GLN A 32 17.67 1.11 11.07
CA GLN A 32 16.88 1.61 9.94
C GLN A 32 16.01 2.78 10.36
N ALA A 33 15.37 2.70 11.52
CA ALA A 33 14.56 3.80 12.04
C ALA A 33 15.40 5.04 12.29
N LEU A 34 16.58 4.89 12.91
CA LEU A 34 17.51 5.99 13.14
C LEU A 34 18.00 6.61 11.82
N TYR A 35 18.31 5.77 10.86
CA TYR A 35 18.71 6.22 9.53
C TYR A 35 17.61 7.05 8.85
N ARG A 36 16.37 6.58 8.92
CA ARG A 36 15.21 7.29 8.38
C ARG A 36 15.01 8.64 9.05
N VAL A 37 15.14 8.72 10.36
CA VAL A 37 15.06 10.00 11.09
C VAL A 37 16.10 10.98 10.58
N LYS A 38 17.34 10.55 10.37
CA LYS A 38 18.40 11.39 9.82
C LYS A 38 18.12 11.82 8.38
N SER A 39 17.60 10.92 7.56
CA SER A 39 17.22 11.23 6.18
C SER A 39 16.07 12.22 6.13
N ILE A 40 15.10 12.08 7.02
CA ILE A 40 13.99 13.01 7.16
C ILE A 40 14.48 14.39 7.56
N ALA A 41 15.36 14.49 8.54
CA ALA A 41 15.91 15.76 8.99
C ALA A 41 16.65 16.48 7.84
N LYS A 42 17.46 15.75 7.06
CA LYS A 42 18.16 16.29 5.89
C LYS A 42 17.18 16.78 4.82
N ARG A 43 16.16 15.99 4.49
CA ARG A 43 15.15 16.37 3.49
C ARG A 43 14.26 17.50 3.99
N ALA A 44 13.96 17.55 5.29
CA ALA A 44 13.23 18.65 5.89
C ALA A 44 13.98 19.97 5.70
N ASP A 45 15.30 19.98 5.91
CA ASP A 45 16.11 21.17 5.66
C ASP A 45 16.08 21.61 4.20
N GLU A 46 16.10 20.65 3.26
CA GLU A 46 15.99 20.94 1.83
C GLU A 46 14.59 21.43 1.42
N LEU A 47 13.53 20.97 2.09
CA LEU A 47 12.13 21.29 1.80
C LEU A 47 11.56 22.43 2.66
N GLU A 48 12.23 22.85 3.72
CA GLU A 48 11.87 24.05 4.51
C GLU A 48 11.85 25.34 3.66
N VAL A 49 12.44 25.27 2.47
CA VAL A 49 12.42 26.36 1.48
C VAL A 49 11.10 26.42 0.71
N ILE A 50 10.20 25.41 0.80
CA ILE A 50 8.90 25.45 0.12
C ILE A 50 7.93 26.29 0.95
N ASN A 51 7.99 27.57 0.70
CA ASN A 51 7.06 28.54 1.27
C ASN A 51 6.15 29.05 0.16
N LEU A 52 4.95 28.47 0.07
CA LEU A 52 3.99 28.82 -0.96
C LEU A 52 3.06 29.93 -0.46
N THR A 53 2.93 30.99 -1.25
CA THR A 53 1.92 32.02 -1.01
C THR A 53 0.51 31.48 -1.31
N PRO A 54 -0.56 32.11 -0.78
CA PRO A 54 -1.93 31.71 -1.16
C PRO A 54 -2.16 31.72 -2.67
N GLN A 55 -1.60 32.65 -3.41
CA GLN A 55 -1.72 32.70 -4.87
C GLN A 55 -0.99 31.53 -5.52
N GLU A 56 0.21 31.19 -5.09
CA GLU A 56 0.95 30.03 -5.59
C GLU A 56 0.22 28.74 -5.28
N LEU A 57 -0.37 28.60 -4.09
CA LEU A 57 -1.23 27.47 -3.73
C LEU A 57 -2.42 27.36 -4.66
N SER A 58 -3.13 28.47 -4.91
CA SER A 58 -4.27 28.53 -5.81
C SER A 58 -3.91 28.05 -7.23
N GLU A 59 -2.81 28.55 -7.77
CA GLU A 59 -2.33 28.19 -9.10
C GLU A 59 -1.97 26.70 -9.20
N LYS A 60 -1.24 26.18 -8.21
CA LYS A 60 -0.81 24.78 -8.18
C LYS A 60 -1.98 23.82 -7.96
N ILE A 61 -2.89 24.16 -7.07
CA ILE A 61 -4.10 23.37 -6.80
C ILE A 61 -4.97 23.31 -8.06
N SER A 62 -5.19 24.45 -8.72
CA SER A 62 -5.96 24.50 -9.97
C SER A 62 -5.31 23.69 -11.09
N ALA A 63 -3.98 23.72 -11.19
CA ALA A 63 -3.23 22.98 -12.21
C ALA A 63 -3.38 21.47 -12.12
N ILE A 64 -3.71 20.92 -10.94
CA ILE A 64 -3.94 19.48 -10.74
C ILE A 64 -5.43 19.13 -10.54
N GLY A 65 -6.32 20.04 -10.88
CA GLY A 65 -7.77 19.78 -10.90
C GLY A 65 -8.52 20.10 -9.62
N GLY A 66 -7.88 20.68 -8.61
CA GLY A 66 -8.53 21.14 -7.40
C GLY A 66 -9.19 22.50 -7.58
N THR A 67 -9.97 22.93 -6.59
CA THR A 67 -10.58 24.24 -6.52
C THR A 67 -10.15 24.92 -5.22
N PHE A 68 -9.26 25.88 -5.33
CA PHE A 68 -8.76 26.62 -4.18
C PHE A 68 -9.91 27.34 -3.46
N ASN A 69 -10.13 27.02 -2.18
CA ASN A 69 -11.21 27.58 -1.39
C ASN A 69 -10.78 28.74 -0.45
N GLY A 70 -9.48 29.00 -0.34
CA GLY A 70 -8.94 30.06 0.49
C GLY A 70 -9.01 29.81 2.00
N LYS A 71 -9.45 28.63 2.44
CA LYS A 71 -9.63 28.27 3.86
C LYS A 71 -8.74 27.13 4.31
N ASP A 72 -8.82 26.01 3.60
CA ASP A 72 -8.07 24.82 3.91
C ASP A 72 -7.55 24.12 2.66
N PHE A 73 -6.48 23.37 2.83
CA PHE A 73 -5.85 22.64 1.75
C PHE A 73 -6.71 21.46 1.29
N ASP A 74 -7.11 20.61 2.23
CA ASP A 74 -7.80 19.36 1.92
C ASP A 74 -9.16 19.61 1.25
N GLY A 75 -9.90 20.61 1.75
CA GLY A 75 -11.20 20.99 1.17
C GLY A 75 -11.13 21.52 -0.26
N SER A 76 -9.96 21.96 -0.70
CA SER A 76 -9.72 22.38 -2.09
C SER A 76 -9.76 21.20 -3.06
N PHE A 77 -9.73 19.98 -2.57
CA PHE A 77 -9.81 18.74 -3.36
C PHE A 77 -11.13 17.99 -3.16
N THR A 78 -12.19 18.71 -2.83
CA THR A 78 -13.53 18.13 -2.65
C THR A 78 -14.08 17.60 -3.97
N ARG A 79 -14.58 16.37 -3.95
CA ARG A 79 -15.20 15.67 -5.07
C ARG A 79 -16.61 15.24 -4.69
N THR A 80 -17.52 15.32 -5.63
CA THR A 80 -18.93 14.91 -5.43
C THR A 80 -19.18 13.59 -6.16
N ILE A 81 -19.76 12.62 -5.45
CA ILE A 81 -20.17 11.36 -6.06
C ILE A 81 -21.46 11.58 -6.85
N THR A 82 -21.45 11.19 -8.10
CA THR A 82 -22.59 11.36 -9.03
C THR A 82 -23.19 10.05 -9.51
N THR A 83 -22.43 8.94 -9.41
CA THR A 83 -22.83 7.63 -9.91
C THR A 83 -22.99 6.64 -8.76
N GLU A 84 -24.12 5.96 -8.69
CA GLU A 84 -24.31 4.82 -7.79
C GLU A 84 -23.77 3.57 -8.48
N ARG A 85 -22.68 3.01 -7.96
CA ARG A 85 -22.05 1.83 -8.54
C ARG A 85 -22.55 0.52 -7.93
N LEU A 86 -22.67 0.47 -6.62
CA LEU A 86 -23.20 -0.69 -5.91
C LEU A 86 -24.62 -0.42 -5.44
N ALA A 87 -25.53 -1.39 -5.64
CA ALA A 87 -26.92 -1.26 -5.20
C ALA A 87 -27.01 -1.07 -3.68
N GLU A 88 -26.15 -1.74 -2.94
CA GLU A 88 -26.04 -1.64 -1.49
C GLU A 88 -24.60 -1.34 -1.07
N GLN A 89 -24.42 -0.53 -0.03
CA GLN A 89 -23.11 -0.33 0.56
C GLN A 89 -22.64 -1.62 1.23
N PRO A 90 -21.37 -2.04 0.99
CA PRO A 90 -20.80 -3.17 1.71
C PRO A 90 -20.83 -2.94 3.22
N GLN A 91 -21.14 -3.97 4.01
CA GLN A 91 -21.03 -3.90 5.46
C GLN A 91 -19.56 -3.93 5.90
N SER A 92 -18.71 -4.64 5.18
CA SER A 92 -17.28 -4.62 5.43
C SER A 92 -16.50 -4.34 4.17
N ILE A 93 -15.42 -3.60 4.34
CA ILE A 93 -14.42 -3.34 3.31
C ILE A 93 -13.07 -3.75 3.91
N ASN A 94 -12.35 -4.62 3.20
CA ASN A 94 -11.10 -5.18 3.69
C ASN A 94 -10.00 -4.86 2.69
N ILE A 95 -9.10 -3.95 3.04
CA ILE A 95 -7.92 -3.65 2.23
C ILE A 95 -6.79 -4.53 2.75
N VAL A 96 -6.40 -5.52 1.97
CA VAL A 96 -5.25 -6.36 2.27
C VAL A 96 -4.03 -5.73 1.63
N LEU A 97 -3.19 -5.12 2.45
CA LEU A 97 -1.90 -4.57 2.05
C LEU A 97 -0.85 -5.63 2.35
N GLY A 98 -0.56 -6.45 1.35
CA GLY A 98 0.37 -7.58 1.49
C GLY A 98 1.82 -7.12 1.51
N GLU A 99 2.58 -7.52 2.52
CA GLU A 99 4.02 -7.26 2.58
C GLU A 99 4.72 -7.87 1.38
N SER A 100 5.39 -7.04 0.59
CA SER A 100 6.13 -7.45 -0.61
C SER A 100 5.28 -8.26 -1.62
N TYR A 101 3.97 -8.04 -1.62
CA TYR A 101 3.04 -8.69 -2.55
C TYR A 101 3.06 -7.93 -3.88
N GLY A 102 4.09 -8.21 -4.68
CA GLY A 102 4.32 -7.55 -5.96
C GLY A 102 3.51 -8.13 -7.10
N LEU A 103 3.53 -7.44 -8.24
CA LEU A 103 2.80 -7.86 -9.45
C LEU A 103 3.50 -8.97 -10.22
N TRP A 104 4.80 -9.20 -10.03
CA TRP A 104 5.56 -10.10 -10.90
C TRP A 104 4.98 -11.51 -11.04
N PRO A 105 4.40 -12.17 -10.00
CA PRO A 105 3.82 -13.49 -10.18
C PRO A 105 2.53 -13.49 -11.00
N PHE A 106 1.95 -12.33 -11.26
CA PHE A 106 0.77 -12.17 -12.13
C PHE A 106 1.15 -11.99 -13.60
N LEU A 107 2.41 -11.69 -13.90
CA LEU A 107 2.86 -11.42 -15.27
C LEU A 107 3.01 -12.70 -16.06
N SER A 108 2.70 -12.64 -17.37
CA SER A 108 2.74 -13.80 -18.26
C SER A 108 4.14 -14.42 -18.39
N GLU A 109 5.20 -13.61 -18.26
CA GLU A 109 6.59 -14.11 -18.31
C GLU A 109 6.96 -15.02 -17.15
N TYR A 110 6.23 -14.95 -16.02
CA TYR A 110 6.41 -15.80 -14.84
C TYR A 110 5.22 -16.72 -14.61
N ASN A 111 4.48 -17.05 -15.66
CA ASN A 111 3.20 -17.73 -15.52
C ASN A 111 3.28 -19.08 -14.79
N GLU A 112 4.28 -19.93 -15.07
CA GLU A 112 4.39 -21.22 -14.40
C GLU A 112 4.55 -21.11 -12.90
N PRO A 113 5.58 -20.42 -12.35
CA PRO A 113 5.69 -20.25 -10.91
C PRO A 113 4.57 -19.37 -10.36
N GLY A 114 4.18 -18.31 -11.08
CA GLY A 114 3.19 -17.35 -10.65
C GLY A 114 1.80 -17.93 -10.46
N ALA A 115 1.36 -18.80 -11.35
CA ALA A 115 0.06 -19.46 -11.27
C ALA A 115 -0.11 -20.27 -9.97
N TYR A 116 0.95 -20.79 -9.44
CA TYR A 116 0.96 -21.47 -8.15
C TYR A 116 1.16 -20.50 -6.99
N LEU A 117 2.15 -19.63 -7.06
CA LEU A 117 2.53 -18.74 -5.96
C LEU A 117 1.42 -17.75 -5.58
N VAL A 118 0.68 -17.23 -6.55
CA VAL A 118 -0.43 -16.30 -6.33
C VAL A 118 -1.74 -16.83 -6.90
N GLU A 119 -1.99 -18.11 -6.70
CA GLU A 119 -3.19 -18.78 -7.17
C GLU A 119 -4.46 -18.07 -6.70
N GLN A 120 -4.52 -17.64 -5.45
CA GLN A 120 -5.67 -16.96 -4.89
C GLN A 120 -5.84 -15.55 -5.47
N GLY A 121 -4.77 -14.78 -5.53
CA GLY A 121 -4.81 -13.45 -6.15
C GLY A 121 -5.26 -13.51 -7.61
N ARG A 122 -4.74 -14.45 -8.37
CA ARG A 122 -5.16 -14.68 -9.77
C ARG A 122 -6.61 -15.11 -9.89
N LYS A 123 -7.08 -15.96 -8.99
CA LYS A 123 -8.48 -16.42 -8.94
C LYS A 123 -9.43 -15.22 -8.76
N TYR A 124 -9.15 -14.34 -7.81
CA TYR A 124 -9.98 -13.18 -7.56
C TYR A 124 -9.87 -12.17 -8.70
N ALA A 125 -8.68 -11.91 -9.23
CA ALA A 125 -8.50 -11.00 -10.37
C ALA A 125 -9.26 -11.48 -11.63
N ALA A 126 -9.40 -12.80 -11.82
CA ALA A 126 -10.12 -13.39 -12.94
C ALA A 126 -11.64 -13.46 -12.74
N SER A 127 -12.13 -13.18 -11.54
CA SER A 127 -13.57 -13.21 -11.25
C SER A 127 -14.32 -12.16 -12.08
N PRO A 128 -15.53 -12.48 -12.58
CA PRO A 128 -16.40 -11.46 -13.19
C PRO A 128 -16.85 -10.39 -12.19
N GLN A 129 -16.73 -10.64 -10.89
CA GLN A 129 -17.01 -9.70 -9.80
C GLN A 129 -15.75 -9.00 -9.28
N ALA A 130 -14.73 -8.90 -10.11
CA ALA A 130 -13.52 -8.16 -9.80
C ALA A 130 -13.20 -7.17 -10.91
N MET A 131 -12.62 -6.05 -10.52
CA MET A 131 -11.98 -5.12 -11.42
C MET A 131 -10.55 -4.88 -10.95
N SER A 132 -9.61 -4.80 -11.88
CA SER A 132 -8.20 -4.66 -11.53
C SER A 132 -7.43 -3.82 -12.54
N THR A 133 -6.31 -3.26 -12.09
CA THR A 133 -5.34 -2.66 -12.99
C THR A 133 -4.51 -3.75 -13.67
N GLN A 134 -4.02 -3.48 -14.86
CA GLN A 134 -2.99 -4.30 -15.49
C GLN A 134 -1.62 -4.03 -14.88
N LEU A 135 -1.30 -2.76 -14.67
CA LEU A 135 -0.07 -2.30 -14.01
C LEU A 135 -0.43 -1.22 -12.99
N ALA A 136 0.22 -1.25 -11.85
CA ALA A 136 0.10 -0.17 -10.88
C ALA A 136 1.43 0.07 -10.17
N LEU A 137 1.70 1.33 -9.86
CA LEU A 137 2.89 1.76 -9.16
C LEU A 137 2.69 1.72 -7.65
N ALA A 138 3.65 1.13 -6.96
CA ALA A 138 3.77 1.28 -5.52
C ALA A 138 4.09 2.73 -5.16
N GLN A 139 3.69 3.16 -3.96
CA GLN A 139 3.84 4.54 -3.51
C GLN A 139 5.30 5.00 -3.44
N GLY A 140 6.15 4.19 -2.84
CA GLY A 140 7.56 4.51 -2.63
C GLY A 140 8.36 3.25 -2.34
N THR A 141 9.50 3.41 -1.70
CA THR A 141 10.35 2.29 -1.29
C THR A 141 10.04 1.89 0.15
N GLY A 142 9.53 0.68 0.33
CA GLY A 142 9.25 0.11 1.65
C GLY A 142 7.82 0.27 2.14
N THR A 143 7.58 -0.27 3.32
CA THR A 143 6.24 -0.39 3.91
C THR A 143 5.69 0.95 4.40
N MET A 144 6.48 1.74 5.10
CA MET A 144 5.98 2.99 5.67
C MET A 144 5.56 4.01 4.61
N PRO A 145 6.27 4.21 3.50
CA PRO A 145 5.77 5.06 2.40
C PRO A 145 4.41 4.59 1.86
N ALA A 146 4.17 3.29 1.74
CA ALA A 146 2.89 2.75 1.31
C ALA A 146 1.77 3.08 2.31
N ILE A 147 2.02 2.90 3.60
CA ILE A 147 1.09 3.27 4.67
C ILE A 147 0.85 4.79 4.65
N ASN A 148 1.90 5.59 4.56
CA ASN A 148 1.79 7.04 4.47
C ASN A 148 0.92 7.48 3.29
N GLY A 149 1.06 6.84 2.13
CA GLY A 149 0.22 7.13 0.97
C GLY A 149 -1.26 6.91 1.25
N LEU A 150 -1.62 5.80 1.88
CA LEU A 150 -3.00 5.51 2.25
C LEU A 150 -3.51 6.42 3.37
N LEU A 151 -2.69 6.74 4.35
CA LEU A 151 -3.13 7.56 5.49
C LEU A 151 -3.18 9.05 5.19
N THR A 152 -2.46 9.53 4.19
CA THR A 152 -2.46 10.95 3.81
C THR A 152 -3.20 11.25 2.50
N GLY A 153 -3.27 10.26 1.59
CA GLY A 153 -3.82 10.44 0.24
C GLY A 153 -2.92 11.24 -0.70
N MET A 154 -1.66 11.43 -0.33
CA MET A 154 -0.71 12.25 -1.09
C MET A 154 0.46 11.43 -1.63
N PRO A 155 1.06 11.85 -2.75
CA PRO A 155 2.23 11.16 -3.29
C PRO A 155 3.44 11.28 -2.34
N ASP A 156 4.38 10.35 -2.48
CA ASP A 156 5.63 10.35 -1.72
C ASP A 156 6.47 11.58 -2.09
N THR A 157 6.77 12.39 -1.09
CA THR A 157 7.64 13.57 -1.22
C THR A 157 9.06 13.29 -0.71
N GLY A 158 9.27 12.12 -0.12
CA GLY A 158 10.44 11.80 0.67
C GLY A 158 10.37 12.24 2.12
N LEU A 159 9.36 13.03 2.51
CA LEU A 159 9.04 13.27 3.93
C LEU A 159 8.31 12.07 4.53
N TYR A 160 8.39 11.97 5.85
CA TYR A 160 7.69 10.94 6.62
C TYR A 160 6.64 11.59 7.51
N PRO A 161 5.38 11.69 7.08
CA PRO A 161 4.30 12.32 7.86
C PRO A 161 4.13 11.72 9.25
N ASN A 162 4.45 10.43 9.41
CA ASN A 162 4.39 9.73 10.69
C ASN A 162 5.37 10.26 11.75
N TYR A 163 6.30 11.13 11.39
CA TYR A 163 7.24 11.80 12.29
C TYR A 163 7.12 13.34 12.27
N GLU A 164 6.16 13.88 11.51
CA GLU A 164 5.96 15.33 11.40
C GLU A 164 4.89 15.80 12.39
N GLY A 165 5.22 16.81 13.20
CA GLY A 165 4.34 17.30 14.26
C GLY A 165 2.97 17.77 13.77
N GLU A 166 2.92 18.46 12.62
CA GLU A 166 1.66 18.94 12.04
C GLU A 166 0.69 17.81 11.71
N SER A 167 1.18 16.61 11.38
CA SER A 167 0.34 15.44 11.09
C SER A 167 -0.56 15.03 12.27
N PHE A 168 -0.16 15.34 13.51
CA PHE A 168 -0.85 14.95 14.73
C PHE A 168 -1.83 16.01 15.24
N LYS A 169 -1.83 17.19 14.65
CA LYS A 169 -2.74 18.30 15.04
C LYS A 169 -4.11 18.15 14.40
N GLN A 170 -4.15 17.69 13.15
CA GLN A 170 -5.38 17.42 12.41
C GLN A 170 -5.17 16.28 11.43
N PRO A 171 -6.17 15.39 11.22
CA PRO A 171 -6.07 14.35 10.22
C PRO A 171 -5.95 14.93 8.81
N TYR A 172 -5.29 14.20 7.93
CA TYR A 172 -5.35 14.46 6.50
C TYR A 172 -6.73 14.04 5.98
N GLY A 173 -7.52 15.01 5.53
CA GLY A 173 -8.85 14.75 4.96
C GLY A 173 -8.83 13.90 3.70
N LEU A 174 -7.67 13.89 3.01
CA LEU A 174 -7.42 13.12 1.80
C LEU A 174 -7.13 11.63 2.07
N GLY A 175 -6.88 11.26 3.31
CA GLY A 175 -6.48 9.90 3.69
C GLY A 175 -7.66 8.94 3.78
N ILE A 176 -7.35 7.64 3.69
CA ILE A 176 -8.37 6.58 3.67
C ILE A 176 -9.26 6.57 4.93
N GLY A 177 -8.68 6.80 6.10
CA GLY A 177 -9.42 6.85 7.36
C GLY A 177 -10.45 7.95 7.38
N SER A 178 -10.05 9.18 7.01
CA SER A 178 -10.96 10.33 6.95
C SER A 178 -12.03 10.16 5.90
N VAL A 179 -11.67 9.72 4.70
CA VAL A 179 -12.60 9.53 3.59
C VAL A 179 -13.66 8.49 3.93
N MET A 180 -13.26 7.33 4.42
CA MET A 180 -14.19 6.24 4.69
C MET A 180 -15.05 6.50 5.93
N LYS A 181 -14.53 7.19 6.93
CA LYS A 181 -15.30 7.63 8.08
C LYS A 181 -16.43 8.58 7.66
N LYS A 182 -16.12 9.53 6.77
CA LYS A 182 -17.11 10.44 6.20
C LYS A 182 -18.23 9.71 5.44
N LEU A 183 -17.89 8.57 4.83
CA LEU A 183 -18.85 7.73 4.11
C LEU A 183 -19.61 6.74 5.02
N GLY A 184 -19.39 6.79 6.33
CA GLY A 184 -20.18 6.05 7.31
C GLY A 184 -19.54 4.77 7.85
N TYR A 185 -18.24 4.58 7.64
CA TYR A 185 -17.53 3.39 8.10
C TYR A 185 -16.76 3.65 9.39
N LYS A 186 -16.86 2.71 10.32
CA LYS A 186 -15.89 2.56 11.41
C LYS A 186 -14.58 2.08 10.79
N THR A 187 -13.46 2.62 11.23
CA THR A 187 -12.16 2.37 10.64
C THR A 187 -11.23 1.66 11.61
N VAL A 188 -10.72 0.51 11.20
CA VAL A 188 -9.87 -0.36 12.02
C VAL A 188 -8.59 -0.67 11.26
N PHE A 189 -7.46 -0.42 11.90
CA PHE A 189 -6.15 -0.73 11.33
C PHE A 189 -5.59 -1.99 12.01
N TRP A 190 -5.17 -2.96 11.20
CA TRP A 190 -4.55 -4.20 11.64
C TRP A 190 -3.12 -4.26 11.16
N TYR A 191 -2.20 -4.30 12.10
CA TYR A 191 -0.79 -4.44 11.77
C TYR A 191 -0.26 -5.77 12.34
N GLY A 192 0.31 -6.62 11.46
CA GLY A 192 0.90 -7.89 11.89
C GLY A 192 2.18 -7.73 12.72
N GLY A 193 2.80 -6.56 12.72
CA GLY A 193 3.96 -6.22 13.54
C GLY A 193 3.61 -5.56 14.86
N PHE A 194 4.57 -4.82 15.43
CA PHE A 194 4.42 -4.15 16.72
C PHE A 194 4.14 -2.66 16.55
N SER A 195 3.25 -2.13 17.38
CA SER A 195 2.69 -0.79 17.29
C SER A 195 3.71 0.36 17.38
N THR A 196 4.86 0.11 17.99
CA THR A 196 5.94 1.10 18.13
C THR A 196 6.77 1.26 16.86
N TRP A 197 6.68 0.31 15.93
CA TRP A 197 7.40 0.39 14.69
C TRP A 197 6.99 1.63 13.89
N GLN A 198 7.95 2.49 13.54
CA GLN A 198 7.75 3.68 12.72
C GLN A 198 6.63 4.61 13.22
N ASN A 199 6.33 4.57 14.52
CA ASN A 199 5.24 5.37 15.11
C ASN A 199 3.87 5.07 14.47
N VAL A 200 3.68 3.87 13.92
CA VAL A 200 2.52 3.55 13.07
C VAL A 200 1.20 3.62 13.82
N LYS A 201 1.15 3.14 15.07
CA LYS A 201 -0.09 3.19 15.87
C LYS A 201 -0.53 4.63 16.14
N ASN A 202 0.36 5.45 16.67
CA ASN A 202 0.03 6.84 16.96
C ASN A 202 -0.38 7.58 15.70
N PHE A 203 0.33 7.33 14.61
CA PHE A 203 0.01 7.95 13.33
C PHE A 203 -1.36 7.52 12.81
N ALA A 204 -1.65 6.23 12.74
CA ALA A 204 -2.94 5.72 12.27
C ALA A 204 -4.11 6.27 13.10
N LEU A 205 -3.99 6.25 14.44
CA LEU A 205 -5.03 6.79 15.32
C LEU A 205 -5.22 8.30 15.13
N SER A 206 -4.17 9.04 14.79
CA SER A 206 -4.27 10.47 14.47
C SER A 206 -4.91 10.72 13.10
N GLN A 207 -5.01 9.70 12.24
CA GLN A 207 -5.50 9.82 10.87
C GLN A 207 -6.91 9.23 10.68
N GLY A 208 -7.76 9.34 11.70
CA GLY A 208 -9.17 8.97 11.62
C GLY A 208 -9.44 7.48 11.80
N PHE A 209 -8.49 6.68 12.25
CA PHE A 209 -8.74 5.28 12.62
C PHE A 209 -9.29 5.20 14.04
N ASP A 210 -10.43 4.52 14.17
CA ASP A 210 -11.10 4.34 15.45
C ASP A 210 -10.36 3.33 16.35
N GLU A 211 -9.72 2.33 15.75
CA GLU A 211 -8.99 1.29 16.46
C GLU A 211 -7.73 0.92 15.71
N PHE A 212 -6.73 0.49 16.47
CA PHE A 212 -5.48 -0.08 15.95
C PHE A 212 -5.15 -1.35 16.73
N HIS A 213 -4.95 -2.45 16.03
CA HIS A 213 -4.60 -3.75 16.61
C HIS A 213 -3.25 -4.21 16.06
N ASP A 214 -2.39 -4.73 16.92
CA ASP A 214 -1.04 -5.18 16.56
C ASP A 214 -0.74 -6.61 17.03
N ALA A 215 0.49 -7.05 16.78
CA ALA A 215 0.97 -8.38 17.12
C ALA A 215 0.79 -8.76 18.60
N SER A 216 0.85 -7.79 19.53
CA SER A 216 0.71 -8.05 20.96
C SER A 216 -0.66 -8.59 21.35
N GLU A 217 -1.66 -8.37 20.52
CA GLU A 217 -3.04 -8.81 20.73
C GLU A 217 -3.37 -10.12 20.00
N MET A 218 -2.42 -10.69 19.25
CA MET A 218 -2.65 -11.82 18.34
C MET A 218 -1.75 -12.99 18.71
N PRO A 219 -2.28 -14.06 19.35
CA PRO A 219 -1.47 -15.23 19.64
C PRO A 219 -0.92 -15.88 18.37
N SER A 220 0.39 -16.13 18.34
CA SER A 220 1.04 -16.77 17.21
C SER A 220 2.25 -17.59 17.66
N GLU A 221 2.30 -18.88 17.29
CA GLU A 221 3.43 -19.77 17.57
C GLU A 221 4.59 -19.54 16.59
N GLU A 222 4.30 -19.05 15.39
CA GLU A 222 5.28 -18.80 14.32
C GLU A 222 5.64 -17.32 14.17
N GLY A 223 5.33 -16.51 15.16
CA GLY A 223 5.71 -15.10 15.20
C GLY A 223 7.21 -14.89 15.43
N ASN A 224 7.70 -13.72 15.06
CA ASN A 224 9.08 -13.29 15.27
C ASN A 224 9.12 -11.81 15.68
N ALA A 225 10.32 -11.20 15.70
CA ALA A 225 10.47 -9.79 16.07
C ALA A 225 9.76 -8.81 15.11
N TRP A 226 9.44 -9.24 13.90
CA TRP A 226 8.73 -8.42 12.92
C TRP A 226 7.21 -8.54 13.00
N GLY A 227 6.71 -9.64 13.55
CA GLY A 227 5.28 -9.80 13.73
C GLY A 227 4.81 -11.23 13.86
N VAL A 228 3.50 -11.37 13.83
CA VAL A 228 2.80 -12.65 13.88
C VAL A 228 2.71 -13.29 12.49
N ALA A 229 2.49 -14.60 12.44
CA ALA A 229 2.16 -15.27 11.18
C ALA A 229 0.84 -14.71 10.62
N ASP A 230 0.80 -14.48 9.31
CA ASP A 230 -0.36 -13.86 8.65
C ASP A 230 -1.66 -14.60 8.93
N LYS A 231 -1.66 -15.94 8.95
CA LYS A 231 -2.88 -16.71 9.26
C LYS A 231 -3.45 -16.38 10.63
N ASP A 232 -2.59 -16.11 11.61
CA ASP A 232 -3.03 -15.79 12.98
C ASP A 232 -3.61 -14.39 13.06
N MET A 233 -3.07 -13.45 12.29
CA MET A 233 -3.68 -12.12 12.16
C MET A 233 -5.04 -12.20 11.47
N PHE A 234 -5.15 -12.91 10.35
CA PHE A 234 -6.44 -13.07 9.67
C PHE A 234 -7.48 -13.77 10.55
N LYS A 235 -7.05 -14.73 11.36
CA LYS A 235 -7.92 -15.38 12.35
C LYS A 235 -8.43 -14.38 13.40
N ALA A 236 -7.56 -13.50 13.89
CA ALA A 236 -7.94 -12.46 14.83
C ALA A 236 -8.93 -11.48 14.22
N ILE A 237 -8.72 -11.10 12.96
CA ILE A 237 -9.64 -10.21 12.23
C ILE A 237 -11.01 -10.87 12.07
N SER A 238 -11.06 -12.13 11.65
CA SER A 238 -12.33 -12.87 11.51
C SER A 238 -13.08 -12.97 12.83
N ALA A 239 -12.38 -13.25 13.93
CA ALA A 239 -12.98 -13.28 15.26
C ALA A 239 -13.57 -11.92 15.67
N TYR A 240 -12.84 -10.83 15.39
CA TYR A 240 -13.32 -9.48 15.61
C TYR A 240 -14.57 -9.20 14.75
N MET A 241 -14.55 -9.53 13.49
CA MET A 241 -15.68 -9.31 12.60
C MET A 241 -16.90 -10.11 13.01
N ASP A 242 -16.74 -11.34 13.52
CA ASP A 242 -17.85 -12.15 14.04
C ASP A 242 -18.57 -11.48 15.20
N GLN A 243 -17.87 -10.68 16.01
CA GLN A 243 -18.45 -9.90 17.09
C GLN A 243 -19.08 -8.57 16.65
N HIS A 244 -18.85 -8.17 15.41
CA HIS A 244 -19.28 -6.88 14.87
C HIS A 244 -20.12 -7.01 13.59
N ARG A 245 -20.76 -8.15 13.36
CA ARG A 245 -21.62 -8.34 12.18
C ARG A 245 -22.77 -7.33 12.17
N GLY A 246 -23.04 -6.79 10.99
CA GLY A 246 -24.04 -5.74 10.81
C GLY A 246 -23.53 -4.31 10.95
N GLU A 247 -22.32 -4.11 11.46
CA GLU A 247 -21.69 -2.79 11.48
C GLU A 247 -20.95 -2.54 10.17
N LYS A 248 -20.91 -1.28 9.75
CA LYS A 248 -20.09 -0.87 8.60
C LYS A 248 -18.66 -0.63 9.05
N ILE A 249 -17.75 -1.51 8.62
CA ILE A 249 -16.36 -1.49 9.06
C ILE A 249 -15.43 -1.51 7.86
N LEU A 250 -14.46 -0.59 7.87
CA LEU A 250 -13.27 -0.67 7.02
C LEU A 250 -12.13 -1.28 7.84
N ASN A 251 -11.58 -2.38 7.35
CA ASN A 251 -10.34 -2.95 7.85
C ASN A 251 -9.20 -2.63 6.88
N VAL A 252 -8.16 -1.97 7.36
CA VAL A 252 -6.87 -1.86 6.66
C VAL A 252 -5.93 -2.85 7.30
N ILE A 253 -5.45 -3.81 6.51
CA ILE A 253 -4.71 -4.98 7.00
C ILE A 253 -3.31 -4.97 6.41
N MET A 254 -2.30 -4.73 7.26
CA MET A 254 -0.90 -4.78 6.85
C MET A 254 -0.27 -6.08 7.34
N THR A 255 0.06 -6.98 6.40
CA THR A 255 0.66 -8.28 6.70
C THR A 255 2.17 -8.17 6.89
N THR A 256 2.80 -9.19 7.47
CA THR A 256 4.24 -9.17 7.80
C THR A 256 4.98 -10.46 7.47
N SER A 257 4.33 -11.58 7.17
CA SER A 257 5.02 -12.88 7.04
C SER A 257 5.98 -12.95 5.85
N ASN A 258 5.67 -12.27 4.73
CA ASN A 258 6.53 -12.25 3.55
C ASN A 258 7.67 -11.22 3.70
N HIS A 259 8.41 -11.33 4.77
CA HIS A 259 9.48 -10.42 5.17
C HIS A 259 10.64 -11.22 5.79
N PRO A 260 11.92 -10.84 5.57
CA PRO A 260 13.01 -11.45 6.30
C PRO A 260 12.74 -11.49 7.82
N PRO A 261 13.05 -12.56 8.53
CA PRO A 261 13.89 -13.70 8.15
C PRO A 261 13.16 -14.86 7.46
N TYR A 262 11.93 -14.69 6.99
CA TYR A 262 11.14 -15.72 6.32
C TYR A 262 11.03 -17.00 7.17
N SER A 263 10.48 -16.85 8.36
CA SER A 263 10.53 -17.86 9.42
C SER A 263 9.31 -18.76 9.50
N VAL A 264 8.29 -18.57 8.67
CA VAL A 264 7.14 -19.47 8.63
C VAL A 264 7.57 -20.82 8.07
N ASN A 265 7.14 -21.90 8.71
CA ASN A 265 7.33 -23.24 8.15
C ASN A 265 6.32 -23.46 7.03
N VAL A 266 6.65 -22.98 5.84
CA VAL A 266 5.74 -22.96 4.68
C VAL A 266 5.42 -24.38 4.19
N ALA A 267 6.34 -25.32 4.31
CA ALA A 267 6.10 -26.71 3.95
C ALA A 267 5.00 -27.33 4.82
N LYS A 268 5.01 -27.07 6.12
CA LYS A 268 3.97 -27.49 7.06
C LYS A 268 2.61 -26.89 6.71
N GLU A 269 2.60 -25.66 6.20
CA GLU A 269 1.38 -24.96 5.80
C GLU A 269 0.82 -25.45 4.46
N GLY A 270 1.58 -26.24 3.72
CA GLY A 270 1.13 -26.85 2.47
C GLY A 270 1.92 -26.45 1.21
N TYR A 271 2.96 -25.64 1.36
CA TYR A 271 3.78 -25.24 0.23
C TYR A 271 4.48 -26.44 -0.40
N ASP A 272 4.27 -26.64 -1.69
CA ASP A 272 4.93 -27.67 -2.47
C ASP A 272 6.04 -27.03 -3.32
N VAL A 273 7.27 -27.14 -2.84
CA VAL A 273 8.45 -26.58 -3.51
C VAL A 273 8.65 -27.19 -4.92
N ASN A 274 8.18 -28.41 -5.16
CA ASN A 274 8.32 -29.07 -6.46
C ASN A 274 7.46 -28.43 -7.55
N LYS A 275 6.45 -27.66 -7.19
CA LYS A 275 5.66 -26.87 -8.15
C LYS A 275 6.37 -25.60 -8.61
N VAL A 276 7.46 -25.23 -7.96
CA VAL A 276 8.26 -24.05 -8.27
C VAL A 276 9.62 -24.46 -8.81
N LYS A 277 10.28 -25.41 -8.14
CA LYS A 277 11.59 -25.93 -8.51
C LYS A 277 11.55 -26.54 -9.92
N GLY A 278 12.48 -26.12 -10.77
CA GLY A 278 12.55 -26.56 -12.17
C GLY A 278 11.58 -25.86 -13.12
N HIS A 279 10.75 -24.93 -12.61
CA HIS A 279 9.77 -24.18 -13.40
C HIS A 279 10.07 -22.68 -13.46
N LEU A 280 11.20 -22.26 -12.90
CA LEU A 280 11.61 -20.86 -12.87
C LEU A 280 12.27 -20.45 -14.18
N PRO A 281 12.07 -19.19 -14.64
CA PRO A 281 12.85 -18.63 -15.74
C PRO A 281 14.35 -18.61 -15.40
N ASP A 282 15.21 -18.69 -16.41
CA ASP A 282 16.67 -18.65 -16.25
C ASP A 282 17.18 -17.38 -15.55
N THR A 283 16.38 -16.32 -15.58
CA THR A 283 16.69 -15.04 -14.92
C THR A 283 16.56 -15.12 -13.41
N ILE A 284 15.93 -16.17 -12.87
CA ILE A 284 15.73 -16.34 -11.43
C ILE A 284 16.71 -17.38 -10.90
N ALA A 285 17.52 -17.00 -9.91
CA ALA A 285 18.37 -17.95 -9.20
C ALA A 285 17.53 -18.97 -8.42
N GLU A 286 17.89 -20.25 -8.55
CA GLU A 286 17.18 -21.34 -7.88
C GLU A 286 18.08 -21.97 -6.82
N ASN A 287 17.84 -21.65 -5.56
CA ASN A 287 18.45 -22.29 -4.42
C ASN A 287 17.45 -22.37 -3.26
N ASP A 288 17.81 -23.08 -2.20
CA ASP A 288 16.90 -23.33 -1.07
C ASP A 288 16.41 -22.03 -0.41
N LYS A 289 17.27 -21.03 -0.31
CA LYS A 289 16.91 -19.71 0.25
C LYS A 289 15.83 -19.03 -0.57
N GLN A 290 16.03 -18.90 -1.88
CA GLN A 290 15.07 -18.27 -2.77
C GLN A 290 13.76 -19.07 -2.86
N LEU A 291 13.84 -20.40 -2.87
CA LEU A 291 12.64 -21.24 -2.87
C LEU A 291 11.81 -21.09 -1.59
N ASN A 292 12.47 -20.88 -0.43
CA ASN A 292 11.80 -20.56 0.81
C ASN A 292 11.17 -19.16 0.79
N GLU A 293 11.85 -18.16 0.24
CA GLU A 293 11.28 -16.83 0.05
C GLU A 293 10.04 -16.86 -0.83
N MET A 294 10.07 -17.61 -1.92
CA MET A 294 8.89 -17.83 -2.79
C MET A 294 7.78 -18.55 -2.05
N GLY A 295 8.12 -19.49 -1.17
CA GLY A 295 7.15 -20.15 -0.30
C GLY A 295 6.41 -19.16 0.61
N HIS A 296 7.04 -18.06 0.98
CA HIS A 296 6.40 -17.00 1.77
C HIS A 296 5.46 -16.13 0.92
N ILE A 297 5.72 -15.97 -0.37
CA ILE A 297 4.75 -15.38 -1.31
C ILE A 297 3.51 -16.29 -1.40
N TRP A 298 3.76 -17.59 -1.62
CA TRP A 298 2.68 -18.60 -1.65
C TRP A 298 1.85 -18.57 -0.36
N TYR A 299 2.52 -18.54 0.80
CA TYR A 299 1.87 -18.52 2.10
C TYR A 299 0.99 -17.28 2.29
N ALA A 300 1.53 -16.10 2.00
CA ALA A 300 0.80 -14.84 2.11
C ALA A 300 -0.47 -14.85 1.23
N ASP A 301 -0.33 -15.31 -0.01
CA ASP A 301 -1.45 -15.46 -0.95
C ASP A 301 -2.48 -16.48 -0.47
N HIS A 302 -2.00 -17.64 -0.02
CA HIS A 302 -2.85 -18.75 0.41
C HIS A 302 -3.73 -18.39 1.60
N VAL A 303 -3.14 -17.83 2.66
CA VAL A 303 -3.90 -17.47 3.87
C VAL A 303 -4.80 -16.26 3.65
N MET A 304 -4.41 -15.33 2.80
CA MET A 304 -5.28 -14.25 2.34
C MET A 304 -6.51 -14.81 1.62
N GLY A 305 -6.32 -15.76 0.72
CA GLY A 305 -7.41 -16.41 0.00
C GLY A 305 -8.39 -17.13 0.92
N GLU A 306 -7.90 -17.83 1.94
CA GLU A 306 -8.74 -18.45 2.96
C GLU A 306 -9.54 -17.42 3.75
N PHE A 307 -8.92 -16.30 4.11
CA PHE A 307 -9.59 -15.19 4.79
C PHE A 307 -10.72 -14.60 3.94
N ILE A 308 -10.45 -14.32 2.67
CA ILE A 308 -11.45 -13.77 1.75
C ILE A 308 -12.62 -14.73 1.61
N ALA A 309 -12.37 -16.01 1.39
CA ALA A 309 -13.42 -17.01 1.26
C ALA A 309 -14.29 -17.11 2.52
N SER A 310 -13.66 -17.11 3.70
CA SER A 310 -14.35 -17.15 4.99
C SER A 310 -15.21 -15.90 5.24
N GLU A 311 -14.66 -14.72 5.00
CA GLU A 311 -15.39 -13.46 5.21
C GLU A 311 -16.50 -13.26 4.19
N GLU A 312 -16.31 -13.65 2.94
CA GLU A 312 -17.34 -13.60 1.91
C GLU A 312 -18.52 -14.50 2.26
N LYS A 313 -18.26 -15.66 2.85
CA LYS A 313 -19.30 -16.57 3.32
C LYS A 313 -20.08 -15.99 4.50
N ALA A 314 -19.38 -15.38 5.44
CA ALA A 314 -19.99 -14.77 6.63
C ALA A 314 -20.74 -13.46 6.30
N ASP A 315 -20.24 -12.70 5.33
CA ASP A 315 -20.82 -11.44 4.87
C ASP A 315 -20.75 -11.38 3.34
N PRO A 316 -21.79 -11.78 2.61
CA PRO A 316 -21.80 -11.74 1.16
C PRO A 316 -21.64 -10.33 0.56
N SER A 317 -21.86 -9.27 1.33
CA SER A 317 -21.66 -7.90 0.89
C SER A 317 -20.20 -7.44 1.02
N ALA A 318 -19.34 -8.22 1.65
CA ALA A 318 -17.95 -7.86 1.90
C ALA A 318 -17.22 -7.51 0.61
N LEU A 319 -16.46 -6.40 0.66
CA LEU A 319 -15.63 -5.94 -0.42
C LEU A 319 -14.17 -6.08 -0.03
N PHE A 320 -13.36 -6.55 -0.97
CA PHE A 320 -11.93 -6.78 -0.75
C PHE A 320 -11.11 -5.98 -1.74
N VAL A 321 -10.04 -5.36 -1.25
CA VAL A 321 -8.99 -4.77 -2.08
C VAL A 321 -7.73 -5.58 -1.82
N ILE A 322 -7.21 -6.20 -2.86
CA ILE A 322 -5.97 -6.99 -2.79
C ILE A 322 -4.87 -6.15 -3.44
N THR A 323 -3.86 -5.81 -2.66
CA THR A 323 -2.73 -5.04 -3.14
C THR A 323 -1.47 -5.39 -2.35
N GLY A 324 -0.33 -4.83 -2.76
CA GLY A 324 0.92 -4.92 -2.03
C GLY A 324 1.39 -3.54 -1.57
N ASP A 325 2.28 -3.51 -0.62
CA ASP A 325 2.93 -2.27 -0.19
C ASP A 325 4.05 -1.86 -1.15
N HIS A 326 4.87 -2.82 -1.56
CA HIS A 326 5.99 -2.62 -2.49
C HIS A 326 6.41 -3.97 -3.10
N SER A 327 7.38 -3.95 -4.00
CA SER A 327 7.90 -5.16 -4.65
C SER A 327 9.44 -5.19 -4.77
N GLU A 328 10.14 -4.26 -4.17
CA GLU A 328 11.61 -4.14 -4.30
C GLU A 328 12.41 -5.26 -3.62
N ARG A 329 11.77 -6.15 -2.86
CA ARG A 329 12.43 -7.32 -2.27
C ARG A 329 12.54 -8.52 -3.23
N PHE A 330 12.45 -8.26 -4.52
CA PHE A 330 12.68 -9.27 -5.55
C PHE A 330 14.19 -9.55 -5.69
N THR A 331 14.74 -10.31 -4.73
CA THR A 331 16.20 -10.53 -4.60
C THR A 331 16.68 -11.79 -5.31
N PHE A 332 15.78 -12.58 -5.88
CA PHE A 332 16.10 -13.84 -6.55
C PHE A 332 16.28 -13.72 -8.07
N ALA A 333 16.05 -12.56 -8.64
CA ALA A 333 16.33 -12.30 -10.04
C ALA A 333 17.76 -11.83 -10.24
N ARG A 334 18.39 -12.27 -11.34
CA ARG A 334 19.72 -11.81 -11.76
C ARG A 334 19.67 -10.38 -12.29
N GLU A 335 18.61 -10.07 -13.02
CA GLU A 335 18.29 -8.73 -13.47
C GLU A 335 16.83 -8.44 -13.16
N VAL A 336 16.54 -7.27 -12.59
CA VAL A 336 15.19 -6.89 -12.19
C VAL A 336 14.76 -5.72 -13.07
N SER A 337 13.75 -5.95 -13.92
CA SER A 337 13.13 -4.87 -14.68
C SER A 337 12.33 -3.95 -13.78
N PRO A 338 12.14 -2.66 -14.15
CA PRO A 338 11.26 -1.76 -13.41
C PRO A 338 9.84 -2.30 -13.25
N ASN A 339 9.31 -3.03 -14.24
CA ASN A 339 7.99 -3.66 -14.17
C ASN A 339 7.87 -4.69 -13.04
N VAL A 340 8.97 -5.33 -12.67
CA VAL A 340 9.00 -6.29 -11.57
C VAL A 340 9.27 -5.61 -10.24
N ALA A 341 10.23 -4.68 -10.21
CA ALA A 341 10.72 -4.09 -8.97
C ALA A 341 9.79 -3.05 -8.34
N SER A 342 8.86 -2.48 -9.10
CA SER A 342 8.10 -1.30 -8.66
C SER A 342 6.60 -1.41 -8.85
N THR A 343 6.08 -2.55 -9.30
CA THR A 343 4.66 -2.73 -9.55
C THR A 343 4.00 -3.63 -8.53
N ILE A 344 2.75 -3.31 -8.25
CA ILE A 344 1.87 -4.02 -7.32
C ILE A 344 0.55 -4.33 -8.00
N PRO A 345 -0.17 -5.38 -7.58
CA PRO A 345 -1.55 -5.56 -8.01
C PRO A 345 -2.47 -4.55 -7.30
N ILE A 346 -3.54 -4.16 -7.95
CA ILE A 346 -4.69 -3.51 -7.33
C ILE A 346 -5.93 -4.22 -7.85
N ILE A 347 -6.55 -5.00 -7.00
CA ILE A 347 -7.71 -5.84 -7.33
C ILE A 347 -8.85 -5.48 -6.37
N PHE A 348 -9.99 -5.07 -6.92
CA PHE A 348 -11.22 -4.87 -6.16
C PHE A 348 -12.14 -6.04 -6.44
N TYR A 349 -12.53 -6.76 -5.40
CA TYR A 349 -13.37 -7.95 -5.51
C TYR A 349 -14.56 -7.85 -4.57
N GLY A 350 -15.76 -8.15 -5.08
CA GLY A 350 -16.97 -8.18 -4.29
C GLY A 350 -18.22 -8.25 -5.14
N ARG A 351 -19.34 -8.61 -4.50
CA ARG A 351 -20.64 -8.71 -5.16
C ARG A 351 -21.05 -7.35 -5.72
N GLY A 352 -21.46 -7.32 -6.98
CA GLY A 352 -21.91 -6.11 -7.66
C GLY A 352 -20.82 -5.37 -8.41
N ILE A 353 -19.55 -5.73 -8.23
CA ILE A 353 -18.46 -5.20 -9.05
C ILE A 353 -18.49 -5.89 -10.41
N HIS A 354 -18.19 -5.13 -11.46
CA HIS A 354 -18.11 -5.61 -12.83
C HIS A 354 -16.69 -5.43 -13.37
N LYS A 355 -16.18 -6.47 -14.00
CA LYS A 355 -14.83 -6.49 -14.59
C LYS A 355 -14.62 -5.36 -15.58
N ASP A 356 -15.65 -5.00 -16.35
CA ASP A 356 -15.59 -3.99 -17.41
C ASP A 356 -15.60 -2.55 -16.89
N TRP A 357 -15.70 -2.33 -15.59
CA TRP A 357 -15.63 -0.98 -15.02
C TRP A 357 -14.25 -0.35 -15.15
N LEU A 358 -13.22 -1.17 -15.31
CA LEU A 358 -11.88 -0.72 -15.68
C LEU A 358 -11.49 -1.31 -17.04
N ALA A 359 -10.76 -0.54 -17.84
CA ALA A 359 -10.25 -1.02 -19.12
C ALA A 359 -9.26 -2.17 -18.93
N PRO A 360 -9.13 -3.11 -19.89
CA PRO A 360 -8.19 -4.24 -19.77
C PRO A 360 -6.73 -3.81 -19.60
N ASN A 361 -6.37 -2.62 -20.07
CA ASN A 361 -5.04 -2.03 -19.97
C ASN A 361 -4.96 -0.92 -18.92
N ALA A 362 -5.91 -0.87 -17.99
CA ALA A 362 -5.92 0.14 -16.94
C ALA A 362 -4.62 0.14 -16.14
N PHE A 363 -4.13 1.32 -15.86
CA PHE A 363 -2.95 1.50 -15.00
C PHE A 363 -3.27 2.49 -13.88
N GLY A 364 -2.52 2.39 -12.80
CA GLY A 364 -2.79 3.22 -11.63
C GLY A 364 -1.59 3.35 -10.70
N MET A 365 -1.83 4.04 -9.61
CA MET A 365 -0.90 4.16 -8.49
C MET A 365 -1.64 3.93 -7.17
N SER A 366 -0.92 3.49 -6.17
CA SER A 366 -1.44 3.02 -4.88
C SER A 366 -2.47 3.97 -4.25
N ILE A 367 -2.19 5.28 -4.24
CA ILE A 367 -3.09 6.26 -3.60
C ILE A 367 -4.45 6.42 -4.30
N GLN A 368 -4.58 5.95 -5.53
CA GLN A 368 -5.88 5.94 -6.22
C GLN A 368 -6.87 4.93 -5.64
N ILE A 369 -6.42 4.03 -4.79
CA ILE A 369 -7.32 3.13 -4.04
C ILE A 369 -8.33 3.93 -3.24
N ILE A 370 -7.93 5.06 -2.66
CA ILE A 370 -8.78 5.90 -1.81
C ILE A 370 -9.99 6.46 -2.58
N PRO A 371 -9.80 7.27 -3.63
CA PRO A 371 -10.95 7.79 -4.38
C PRO A 371 -11.73 6.70 -5.11
N THR A 372 -11.08 5.60 -5.50
CA THR A 372 -11.77 4.49 -6.14
C THR A 372 -12.75 3.82 -5.18
N LEU A 373 -12.34 3.56 -3.94
CA LEU A 373 -13.25 3.06 -2.90
C LEU A 373 -14.39 4.04 -2.63
N ALA A 374 -14.09 5.32 -2.52
CA ALA A 374 -15.11 6.34 -2.30
C ALA A 374 -16.18 6.33 -3.41
N GLU A 375 -15.75 6.32 -4.66
CA GLU A 375 -16.65 6.28 -5.82
C GLU A 375 -17.42 4.95 -5.92
N LEU A 376 -16.81 3.86 -5.44
CA LEU A 376 -17.41 2.54 -5.49
C LEU A 376 -18.53 2.38 -4.45
N VAL A 377 -18.32 2.86 -3.23
CA VAL A 377 -19.24 2.62 -2.10
C VAL A 377 -20.11 3.83 -1.74
N GLY A 378 -19.70 5.03 -2.14
CA GLY A 378 -20.42 6.25 -1.83
C GLY A 378 -21.74 6.37 -2.58
N ARG A 379 -22.58 7.28 -2.13
CA ARG A 379 -23.91 7.53 -2.71
C ARG A 379 -23.95 8.87 -3.44
N PRO A 380 -24.75 8.98 -4.50
CA PRO A 380 -24.88 10.27 -5.20
C PRO A 380 -25.21 11.41 -4.23
N GLY A 381 -24.48 12.52 -4.37
CA GLY A 381 -24.59 13.68 -3.52
C GLY A 381 -23.62 13.70 -2.33
N GLN A 382 -23.05 12.56 -1.95
CA GLN A 382 -21.98 12.53 -0.94
C GLN A 382 -20.69 13.13 -1.52
N THR A 383 -19.91 13.73 -0.64
CA THR A 383 -18.61 14.32 -0.99
C THR A 383 -17.47 13.64 -0.23
N TYR A 384 -16.31 13.69 -0.81
CA TYR A 384 -15.05 13.25 -0.19
C TYR A 384 -13.91 14.11 -0.75
N GLU A 385 -12.77 14.07 -0.10
CA GLU A 385 -11.59 14.82 -0.51
C GLU A 385 -10.53 13.87 -1.04
N ALA A 386 -10.00 14.13 -2.23
CA ALA A 386 -8.91 13.35 -2.80
C ALA A 386 -8.07 14.20 -3.75
N MET A 387 -6.74 14.14 -3.57
CA MET A 387 -5.80 14.86 -4.43
C MET A 387 -5.74 14.28 -5.83
N VAL A 388 -5.96 12.98 -5.97
CA VAL A 388 -5.93 12.26 -7.25
C VAL A 388 -7.30 11.70 -7.57
N PRO A 389 -7.64 11.56 -8.88
CA PRO A 389 -8.93 10.99 -9.26
C PRO A 389 -8.93 9.46 -9.07
N SER A 390 -10.13 8.88 -9.06
CA SER A 390 -10.32 7.42 -9.00
C SER A 390 -9.81 6.73 -10.26
N LEU A 391 -9.63 5.42 -10.18
CA LEU A 391 -9.30 4.57 -11.33
C LEU A 391 -10.42 4.54 -12.39
N PHE A 392 -11.63 4.97 -12.06
CA PHE A 392 -12.71 5.12 -13.04
C PHE A 392 -12.47 6.27 -14.01
N THR A 393 -11.63 7.23 -13.64
CA THR A 393 -11.17 8.30 -14.51
C THR A 393 -9.85 7.87 -15.16
N GLN A 394 -9.82 7.81 -16.49
CA GLN A 394 -8.60 7.46 -17.19
C GLN A 394 -7.62 8.64 -17.15
N GLU A 395 -6.53 8.49 -16.43
CA GLU A 395 -5.45 9.45 -16.36
C GLU A 395 -4.51 9.29 -17.56
N GLU A 396 -3.87 10.39 -17.95
CA GLU A 396 -2.85 10.36 -18.99
C GLU A 396 -1.59 9.61 -18.51
N PHE A 397 -1.23 9.77 -17.25
CA PHE A 397 -0.11 9.09 -16.62
C PHE A 397 -0.29 9.00 -15.11
N VAL A 398 0.47 8.08 -14.50
CA VAL A 398 0.63 7.96 -13.06
C VAL A 398 2.12 7.94 -12.72
N PHE A 399 2.45 8.17 -11.47
CA PHE A 399 3.84 8.28 -11.04
C PHE A 399 4.03 7.86 -9.58
N ASN A 400 5.26 7.60 -9.21
CA ASN A 400 5.66 7.44 -7.83
C ASN A 400 6.93 8.28 -7.55
N HIS A 401 7.69 7.92 -6.52
CA HIS A 401 8.90 8.64 -6.14
C HIS A 401 9.99 8.68 -7.24
N ARG A 402 9.96 7.75 -8.21
CA ARG A 402 11.03 7.58 -9.18
C ARG A 402 10.56 7.35 -10.61
N LEU A 403 9.42 6.70 -10.78
CA LEU A 403 8.93 6.21 -12.06
C LEU A 403 7.67 6.94 -12.52
N TYR A 404 7.37 6.82 -13.79
CA TYR A 404 6.06 7.15 -14.35
C TYR A 404 5.61 6.05 -15.31
N LEU A 405 4.30 6.00 -15.55
CA LEU A 405 3.64 5.03 -16.41
C LEU A 405 2.50 5.74 -17.14
N ASP A 406 2.45 5.59 -18.45
CA ASP A 406 1.41 6.15 -19.30
C ASP A 406 0.79 5.10 -20.24
N ASN A 407 0.02 5.53 -21.23
CA ASN A 407 -0.65 4.66 -22.18
C ASN A 407 0.31 3.83 -23.04
N SER A 408 1.61 4.12 -23.04
CA SER A 408 2.60 3.28 -23.71
C SER A 408 2.73 1.88 -23.08
N GLY A 409 2.27 1.72 -21.83
CA GLY A 409 2.39 0.49 -21.07
C GLY A 409 3.80 0.20 -20.56
N LYS A 410 4.72 1.16 -20.70
CA LYS A 410 6.12 1.03 -20.26
C LYS A 410 6.37 1.87 -19.02
N LEU A 411 6.98 1.26 -18.01
CA LEU A 411 7.51 1.99 -16.86
C LEU A 411 8.81 2.68 -17.28
N MET A 412 8.85 3.97 -17.02
CA MET A 412 10.00 4.81 -17.35
C MET A 412 10.47 5.54 -16.09
N GLU A 413 11.78 5.80 -16.05
CA GLU A 413 12.33 6.67 -15.01
C GLU A 413 12.00 8.13 -15.30
N GLN A 414 11.67 8.88 -14.25
CA GLN A 414 11.53 10.33 -14.34
C GLN A 414 12.88 10.93 -14.68
N GLY A 415 12.90 11.91 -15.56
CA GLY A 415 14.15 12.56 -15.98
C GLY A 415 14.00 13.31 -17.29
N THR A 416 15.11 13.50 -17.99
CA THR A 416 15.21 14.35 -19.18
C THR A 416 14.35 13.90 -20.36
N ASN A 417 14.05 12.60 -20.47
CA ASN A 417 13.25 12.04 -21.56
C ASN A 417 11.74 12.02 -21.25
N MET A 418 11.35 12.40 -20.04
CA MET A 418 9.95 12.48 -19.64
C MET A 418 9.30 13.70 -20.29
N PRO A 419 8.05 13.61 -20.77
CA PRO A 419 7.32 14.78 -21.24
C PRO A 419 7.31 15.90 -20.19
N GLN A 420 7.55 17.12 -20.60
CA GLN A 420 7.62 18.29 -19.71
C GLN A 420 6.32 18.45 -18.90
N ALA A 421 5.16 18.22 -19.54
CA ALA A 421 3.87 18.30 -18.87
C ALA A 421 3.74 17.33 -17.68
N TYR A 422 4.31 16.12 -17.78
CA TYR A 422 4.33 15.16 -16.68
C TYR A 422 5.21 15.66 -15.53
N GLY A 423 6.39 16.17 -15.85
CA GLY A 423 7.29 16.75 -14.87
C GLY A 423 6.67 17.90 -14.09
N ASP A 424 5.93 18.76 -14.76
CA ASP A 424 5.23 19.90 -14.14
C ASP A 424 4.16 19.43 -13.15
N VAL A 425 3.36 18.44 -13.52
CA VAL A 425 2.34 17.86 -12.63
C VAL A 425 2.97 17.19 -11.42
N ILE A 426 4.00 16.38 -11.64
CA ILE A 426 4.71 15.69 -10.54
C ILE A 426 5.30 16.71 -9.57
N LYS A 427 5.97 17.73 -10.08
CA LYS A 427 6.54 18.80 -9.26
C LYS A 427 5.46 19.52 -8.46
N ASN A 428 4.37 19.91 -9.08
CA ASN A 428 3.25 20.57 -8.41
C ASN A 428 2.66 19.72 -7.30
N MET A 429 2.40 18.44 -7.56
CA MET A 429 1.84 17.54 -6.55
C MET A 429 2.79 17.35 -5.36
N ARG A 430 4.07 17.16 -5.62
CA ARG A 430 5.08 16.98 -4.56
C ARG A 430 5.25 18.24 -3.71
N GLU A 431 5.30 19.40 -4.33
CA GLU A 431 5.40 20.67 -3.62
C GLU A 431 4.17 20.94 -2.77
N LEU A 432 2.97 20.69 -3.29
CA LEU A 432 1.73 20.81 -2.54
C LEU A 432 1.69 19.84 -1.37
N ALA A 433 2.03 18.58 -1.59
CA ALA A 433 2.07 17.58 -0.53
C ALA A 433 3.08 17.93 0.56
N ALA A 434 4.29 18.35 0.19
CA ALA A 434 5.31 18.78 1.14
C ALA A 434 4.87 20.01 1.94
N TRP A 435 4.24 20.97 1.29
CA TRP A 435 3.68 22.14 1.95
C TRP A 435 2.62 21.73 3.00
N ARG A 436 1.68 20.87 2.60
CA ARG A 436 0.62 20.37 3.50
C ARG A 436 1.20 19.65 4.73
N ILE A 437 2.21 18.81 4.52
CA ILE A 437 2.87 18.06 5.60
C ILE A 437 3.55 19.00 6.58
N LYS A 438 4.20 20.05 6.10
CA LYS A 438 4.95 21.00 6.95
C LYS A 438 4.10 22.09 7.58
N HIS A 439 3.09 22.58 6.90
CA HIS A 439 2.30 23.75 7.31
C HIS A 439 0.92 23.41 7.87
N GLY A 440 0.45 22.18 7.70
CA GLY A 440 -0.89 21.81 8.11
C GLY A 440 -1.95 22.13 7.05
N ASP A 441 -3.22 22.12 7.45
CA ASP A 441 -4.37 22.24 6.55
C ASP A 441 -4.86 23.68 6.38
N ILE A 442 -4.61 24.54 7.34
CA ILE A 442 -5.10 25.92 7.33
C ILE A 442 -4.27 26.78 6.38
N ILE A 443 -4.96 27.45 5.48
CA ILE A 443 -4.36 28.38 4.51
C ILE A 443 -4.39 29.79 5.04
#